data_8f5418f1e27ccbd6e6159bba39e4f752
#
_entry.id   8f5418f1e27ccbd6e6159bba39e4f752
#
_cell.length_a   1.000
_cell.length_b   1.000
_cell.length_c   1.000
_cell.angle_alpha   90.00
_cell.angle_beta   90.00
_cell.angle_gamma   90.00
#
_symmetry.space_group_name_H-M   'P 1'
#
loop_
_entity.id
_entity.type
_entity.pdbx_description
1 polymer ?
#
loop_
_entity_poly.entity_id
_entity_poly.type
_entity_poly.pdbx_seq_one_letter_code
_entity_poly.pdbx_strand_id
1 'polypeptide(L)' 'MTKRFRLQGLGCANCAAKMEAAINKLEGVKEATVNFMTTKMIIEGDDSKMPSIIQEAERIVKKFEPGVVLKKA' A
#
# COMPACT_ATOMS: atom_id res chain seq x y z
N MET A 1 -13.85 -5.07 1.17
CA MET A 1 -12.87 -6.15 0.96
C MET A 1 -11.51 -5.73 1.46
N THR A 2 -10.80 -6.65 2.08
CA THR A 2 -9.47 -6.36 2.64
C THR A 2 -8.41 -7.14 1.89
N LYS A 3 -7.38 -6.46 1.42
CA LYS A 3 -6.24 -7.08 0.76
C LYS A 3 -4.98 -6.83 1.58
N ARG A 4 -4.15 -7.84 1.68
CA ARG A 4 -2.89 -7.78 2.41
C ARG A 4 -1.72 -7.98 1.47
N PHE A 5 -0.70 -7.19 1.67
CA PHE A 5 0.51 -7.27 0.87
C PHE A 5 1.74 -7.20 1.75
N ARG A 6 2.84 -7.73 1.26
CA ARG A 6 4.13 -7.58 1.90
C ARG A 6 4.98 -6.64 1.05
N LEU A 7 5.58 -5.65 1.69
CA LEU A 7 6.47 -4.69 1.03
C LEU A 7 7.90 -5.15 1.24
N GLN A 8 8.38 -5.98 0.35
CA GLN A 8 9.73 -6.52 0.45
C GLN A 8 10.76 -5.45 0.09
N GLY A 9 11.71 -5.23 0.98
CA GLY A 9 12.74 -4.23 0.78
C GLY A 9 12.43 -2.87 1.39
N LEU A 10 11.31 -2.75 2.11
CA LEU A 10 10.94 -1.49 2.76
C LEU A 10 11.93 -1.18 3.90
N GLY A 11 12.62 -0.06 3.78
CA GLY A 11 13.62 0.33 4.77
C GLY A 11 13.49 1.77 5.26
N CYS A 12 12.37 2.43 4.99
CA CYS A 12 12.19 3.84 5.35
C CYS A 12 10.83 4.04 6.03
N ALA A 13 10.85 4.38 7.31
CA ALA A 13 9.62 4.60 8.07
C ALA A 13 8.85 5.80 7.57
N ASN A 14 9.55 6.88 7.20
CA ASN A 14 8.91 8.08 6.65
C ASN A 14 8.23 7.78 5.33
N CYS A 15 8.86 6.96 4.49
CA CYS A 15 8.27 6.55 3.22
C CYS A 15 7.02 5.72 3.44
N ALA A 16 7.04 4.82 4.42
CA ALA A 16 5.87 4.02 4.78
C ALA A 16 4.69 4.91 5.17
N ALA A 17 4.93 5.93 6.00
CA ALA A 17 3.89 6.86 6.40
C ALA A 17 3.35 7.65 5.22
N LYS A 18 4.20 8.08 4.31
CA LYS A 18 3.79 8.80 3.11
C LYS A 18 2.97 7.92 2.18
N MET A 19 3.38 6.67 2.00
CA MET A 19 2.65 5.69 1.21
C MET A 19 1.25 5.48 1.79
N GLU A 20 1.16 5.30 3.09
CA GLU A 20 -0.12 5.11 3.78
C GLU A 20 -1.04 6.31 3.54
N ALA A 21 -0.54 7.52 3.75
CA ALA A 21 -1.34 8.73 3.55
C ALA A 21 -1.80 8.86 2.10
N ALA A 22 -0.93 8.58 1.15
CA ALA A 22 -1.27 8.68 -0.26
C ALA A 22 -2.32 7.64 -0.68
N ILE A 23 -2.17 6.41 -0.19
CA ILE A 23 -3.11 5.33 -0.51
C ILE A 23 -4.49 5.62 0.10
N ASN A 24 -4.52 6.17 1.30
CA ASN A 24 -5.79 6.55 1.95
C ASN A 24 -6.56 7.63 1.19
N LYS A 25 -5.88 8.39 0.35
CA LYS A 25 -6.52 9.42 -0.48
C LYS A 25 -7.12 8.86 -1.76
N LEU A 26 -6.85 7.63 -2.10
CA LEU A 26 -7.37 7.02 -3.32
C LEU A 26 -8.88 6.80 -3.20
N GLU A 27 -9.57 7.06 -4.31
CA GLU A 27 -11.00 6.82 -4.36
C GLU A 27 -11.30 5.33 -4.24
N GLY A 28 -12.26 4.99 -3.39
CA GLY A 28 -12.63 3.61 -3.15
C GLY A 28 -11.91 2.96 -1.99
N VAL A 29 -10.86 3.60 -1.48
CA VAL A 29 -10.15 3.10 -0.30
C VAL A 29 -10.87 3.56 0.96
N LYS A 30 -11.28 2.59 1.79
CA LYS A 30 -11.88 2.89 3.07
C LYS A 30 -10.81 3.16 4.12
N GLU A 31 -9.80 2.31 4.16
CA GLU A 31 -8.69 2.46 5.07
C GLU A 31 -7.47 1.71 4.53
N ALA A 32 -6.30 2.30 4.66
CA ALA A 32 -5.06 1.63 4.31
C ALA A 32 -4.07 1.81 5.45
N THR A 33 -3.35 0.74 5.76
CA THR A 33 -2.34 0.73 6.81
C THR A 33 -1.05 0.16 6.26
N VAL A 34 0.05 0.87 6.48
CA VAL A 34 1.38 0.38 6.13
C VAL A 34 2.17 0.22 7.42
N ASN A 35 2.58 -1.00 7.73
CA ASN A 35 3.35 -1.29 8.93
C ASN A 35 4.83 -1.46 8.56
N PHE A 36 5.65 -0.51 8.97
CA PHE A 36 7.08 -0.54 8.71
C PHE A 36 7.78 -1.69 9.43
N MET A 37 7.36 -1.99 10.64
CA MET A 37 8.01 -3.01 11.46
C MET A 37 7.86 -4.41 10.87
N THR A 38 6.68 -4.72 10.34
CA THR A 38 6.41 -6.02 9.73
C THR A 38 6.51 -5.99 8.22
N THR A 39 6.74 -4.83 7.63
CA THR A 39 6.78 -4.59 6.20
C THR A 39 5.53 -5.09 5.49
N LYS A 40 4.38 -4.91 6.13
CA LYS A 40 3.08 -5.32 5.59
C LYS A 40 2.21 -4.12 5.28
N MET A 41 1.39 -4.28 4.26
CA MET A 41 0.41 -3.27 3.88
C MET A 41 -0.96 -3.93 3.83
N ILE A 42 -1.94 -3.28 4.44
CA ILE A 42 -3.32 -3.76 4.45
C ILE A 42 -4.18 -2.66 3.84
N ILE A 43 -4.97 -3.00 2.82
CA ILE A 43 -5.87 -2.06 2.16
C ILE A 43 -7.29 -2.59 2.29
N GLU A 44 -8.18 -1.76 2.84
CA GLU A 44 -9.59 -2.04 2.90
C GLU A 44 -10.32 -1.08 1.99
N GLY A 45 -11.18 -1.59 1.12
CA GLY A 45 -11.92 -0.75 0.19
C GLY A 45 -13.01 -1.51 -0.55
N ASP A 46 -13.55 -0.85 -1.58
CA ASP A 46 -14.63 -1.39 -2.37
C ASP A 46 -14.13 -2.50 -3.31
N ASP A 47 -14.79 -3.65 -3.29
CA ASP A 47 -14.45 -4.79 -4.14
C ASP A 47 -14.39 -4.42 -5.61
N SER A 48 -15.35 -3.63 -6.07
CA SER A 48 -15.45 -3.27 -7.49
C SER A 48 -14.29 -2.39 -7.93
N LYS A 49 -13.69 -1.67 -7.01
CA LYS A 49 -12.57 -0.76 -7.29
C LYS A 49 -11.22 -1.34 -6.87
N MET A 50 -11.22 -2.50 -6.25
CA MET A 50 -10.01 -3.09 -5.71
C MET A 50 -8.87 -3.26 -6.73
N PRO A 51 -9.12 -3.75 -7.97
CA PRO A 51 -8.04 -3.84 -8.95
C PRO A 51 -7.37 -2.50 -9.25
N SER A 52 -8.16 -1.44 -9.39
CA SER A 52 -7.63 -0.10 -9.61
C SER A 52 -6.87 0.40 -8.40
N ILE A 53 -7.41 0.16 -7.20
CA ILE A 53 -6.76 0.55 -5.94
C ILE A 53 -5.39 -0.11 -5.83
N ILE A 54 -5.30 -1.40 -6.15
CA ILE A 54 -4.04 -2.14 -6.08
C ILE A 54 -3.01 -1.58 -7.06
N GLN A 55 -3.43 -1.26 -8.28
CA GLN A 55 -2.54 -0.66 -9.27
C GLN A 55 -2.01 0.69 -8.80
N GLU A 56 -2.88 1.52 -8.28
CA GLU A 56 -2.47 2.83 -7.78
C GLU A 56 -1.59 2.71 -6.54
N ALA A 57 -1.89 1.78 -5.66
CA ALA A 57 -1.06 1.53 -4.48
C ALA A 57 0.34 1.09 -4.89
N GLU A 58 0.45 0.22 -5.89
CA GLU A 58 1.75 -0.22 -6.40
C GLU A 58 2.53 0.96 -6.98
N ARG A 59 1.88 1.84 -7.72
CA ARG A 59 2.51 3.04 -8.25
C ARG A 59 3.03 3.93 -7.14
N ILE A 60 2.24 4.13 -6.11
CA ILE A 60 2.60 4.97 -4.97
C ILE A 60 3.82 4.38 -4.26
N VAL A 61 3.81 3.08 -4.01
CA VAL A 61 4.92 2.39 -3.38
C VAL A 61 6.20 2.57 -4.19
N LYS A 62 6.13 2.36 -5.50
CA LYS A 62 7.29 2.51 -6.38
C LYS A 62 7.77 3.95 -6.50
N LYS A 63 6.86 4.90 -6.37
CA LYS A 63 7.20 6.31 -6.41
C LYS A 63 8.06 6.73 -5.23
N PHE A 64 7.68 6.29 -4.03
CA PHE A 64 8.40 6.65 -2.81
C PHE A 64 9.60 5.74 -2.54
N GLU A 65 9.49 4.46 -2.90
CA GLU A 65 10.53 3.46 -2.68
C GLU A 65 10.65 2.55 -3.89
N PRO A 66 11.41 2.95 -4.92
CA PRO A 66 11.51 2.16 -6.15
C PRO A 66 12.04 0.74 -5.95
N GLY A 67 12.82 0.52 -4.88
CA GLY A 67 13.40 -0.79 -4.59
C GLY A 67 12.45 -1.75 -3.88
N VAL A 68 11.28 -1.29 -3.48
CA VAL A 68 10.30 -2.13 -2.78
C VAL A 68 9.51 -2.97 -3.78
N VAL A 69 9.37 -4.25 -3.48
CA VAL A 69 8.55 -5.17 -4.27
C VAL A 69 7.28 -5.47 -3.51
N LEU A 70 6.14 -5.31 -4.18
CA LEU A 70 4.83 -5.59 -3.62
C LEU A 70 4.49 -7.04 -3.87
N LYS A 71 4.30 -7.81 -2.80
CA LYS A 71 3.94 -9.22 -2.89
C LYS A 71 2.68 -9.48 -2.08
N LYS A 72 1.89 -10.43 -2.55
CA LYS A 72 0.72 -10.86 -1.79
C LYS A 72 1.17 -11.56 -0.51
N ALA A 73 0.54 -11.18 0.57
CA ALA A 73 0.80 -11.81 1.87
C ALA A 73 -0.12 -12.99 2.09
#